data_3996c667e754b0a8c34b31fe32ce9e8e
#
_entry.id   3996c667e754b0a8c34b31fe32ce9e8e
#
_cell.length_a   1.000
_cell.length_b   1.000
_cell.length_c   1.000
_cell.angle_alpha   90.00
_cell.angle_beta   90.00
_cell.angle_gamma   90.00
#
_symmetry.space_group_name_H-M   'P 1'
#
loop_
_entity.id
_entity.type
_entity.pdbx_description
1 polymer ?
#
loop_
_entity_poly.entity_id
_entity_poly.type
_entity_poly.pdbx_seq_one_letter_code
_entity_poly.pdbx_strand_id
1 'polypeptide(L)'
;RKAWNSWAFASAAVGVFWPVSGSAIDAVTEAVRLLEDCPLFNAGHGAVFTSAGTHELDAAIMDGATLRSGAIANVDCVRNPVRAARAVMEHSKHVFFVGEGAVALAREHGLELVDPGYFSTEARREQLLRVQRETPGAAVLDHDGQALVTQGQPAPADPLDADRKFGTVGAVALDAQGNLAAATSTGGITNKQVGRVGDAPLIGAGTYASNRTCAVSTTGTGEMFIRMVAAYDVAAQMEYCGATLAQAADRVVHDKLPTIEGKGGLVAVDAHGNVALPFNTEGMYRGHGRVGEPPVVAIYR
;
A
#
# COMPACT_ATOMS: atom_id res chain seq x y z
N ARG A 1 -18.31 -11.31 16.96
CA ARG A 1 -18.68 -11.57 15.52
C ARG A 1 -19.71 -10.58 14.94
N LYS A 2 -20.23 -9.59 15.67
CA LYS A 2 -21.30 -8.68 15.16
C LYS A 2 -20.94 -7.19 15.11
N ALA A 3 -19.71 -6.78 15.46
CA ALA A 3 -19.32 -5.38 15.48
C ALA A 3 -18.61 -4.86 14.20
N TRP A 4 -18.34 -5.71 13.22
CA TRP A 4 -17.57 -5.36 12.02
C TRP A 4 -18.42 -5.06 10.77
N ASN A 5 -19.74 -5.30 10.83
CA ASN A 5 -20.60 -5.24 9.62
C ASN A 5 -21.26 -3.89 9.33
N SER A 6 -20.90 -2.80 10.02
CA SER A 6 -21.57 -1.50 9.82
C SER A 6 -20.66 -0.32 9.47
N TRP A 7 -19.38 -0.55 9.17
CA TRP A 7 -18.49 0.53 8.78
C TRP A 7 -18.20 0.43 7.30
N ALA A 8 -18.88 1.25 6.51
CA ALA A 8 -18.51 1.53 5.15
C ALA A 8 -17.16 2.26 5.16
N PHE A 9 -16.06 1.52 5.03
CA PHE A 9 -14.75 2.10 4.77
C PHE A 9 -14.69 2.51 3.32
N ALA A 10 -15.05 3.75 3.03
CA ALA A 10 -14.74 4.41 1.78
C ALA A 10 -13.46 5.22 1.98
N SER A 11 -12.29 4.56 1.98
CA SER A 11 -11.05 5.28 1.72
C SER A 11 -9.89 4.33 1.57
N ALA A 12 -9.19 4.49 0.47
CA ALA A 12 -7.89 3.92 0.25
C ALA A 12 -6.98 4.42 1.30
N ALA A 13 -6.46 3.61 2.03
CA ALA A 13 -5.41 4.00 2.77
C ALA A 13 -4.89 3.01 3.68
N VAL A 14 -4.12 3.31 4.12
CA VAL A 14 -3.18 3.06 5.12
C VAL A 14 -3.82 3.31 6.46
N GLY A 15 -4.12 2.27 7.20
CA GLY A 15 -4.73 2.34 8.52
C GLY A 15 -3.76 1.88 9.60
N VAL A 16 -3.84 2.53 10.76
CA VAL A 16 -3.23 2.03 11.99
C VAL A 16 -4.32 1.32 12.77
N PHE A 17 -4.15 0.03 13.01
CA PHE A 17 -5.10 -0.78 13.76
C PHE A 17 -4.52 -1.22 15.09
N TRP A 18 -5.35 -1.21 16.11
CA TRP A 18 -5.04 -1.78 17.42
C TRP A 18 -6.02 -2.92 17.69
N PRO A 19 -5.60 -4.19 17.55
CA PRO A 19 -6.51 -5.31 17.78
C PRO A 19 -6.87 -5.46 19.26
N VAL A 20 -8.15 -5.66 19.55
CA VAL A 20 -8.64 -6.01 20.90
C VAL A 20 -8.20 -7.44 21.27
N SER A 21 -8.05 -8.28 20.25
CA SER A 21 -7.51 -9.65 20.34
C SER A 21 -6.96 -10.02 18.98
N GLY A 22 -5.76 -10.56 18.95
CA GLY A 22 -5.04 -10.91 17.73
C GLY A 22 -3.66 -10.25 17.67
N SER A 23 -2.84 -10.71 16.74
CA SER A 23 -1.50 -10.16 16.53
C SER A 23 -1.53 -8.95 15.58
N ALA A 24 -0.47 -8.13 15.61
CA ALA A 24 -0.30 -7.05 14.65
C ALA A 24 -0.30 -7.58 13.20
N ILE A 25 0.29 -8.76 12.97
CA ILE A 25 0.29 -9.45 11.66
C ILE A 25 -1.13 -9.78 11.20
N ASP A 26 -2.00 -10.29 12.07
CA ASP A 26 -3.39 -10.58 11.71
C ASP A 26 -4.14 -9.30 11.35
N ALA A 27 -3.90 -8.22 12.11
CA ALA A 27 -4.53 -6.93 11.90
C ALA A 27 -4.17 -6.34 10.53
N VAL A 28 -2.88 -6.26 10.17
CA VAL A 28 -2.46 -5.71 8.88
C VAL A 28 -2.88 -6.60 7.72
N THR A 29 -2.84 -7.94 7.89
CA THR A 29 -3.31 -8.88 6.87
C THR A 29 -4.78 -8.67 6.55
N GLU A 30 -5.63 -8.60 7.60
CA GLU A 30 -7.07 -8.46 7.40
C GLU A 30 -7.45 -7.07 6.87
N ALA A 31 -6.78 -6.01 7.35
CA ALA A 31 -6.98 -4.66 6.86
C ALA A 31 -6.68 -4.56 5.35
N VAL A 32 -5.50 -5.02 4.93
CA VAL A 32 -5.11 -4.98 3.52
C VAL A 32 -6.00 -5.89 2.67
N ARG A 33 -6.37 -7.09 3.16
CA ARG A 33 -7.32 -7.97 2.47
C ARG A 33 -8.66 -7.29 2.19
N LEU A 34 -9.22 -6.58 3.17
CA LEU A 34 -10.48 -5.84 2.99
C LEU A 34 -10.35 -4.75 1.94
N LEU A 35 -9.20 -4.08 1.88
CA LEU A 35 -8.91 -3.07 0.87
C LEU A 35 -8.70 -3.69 -0.52
N GLU A 36 -8.07 -4.88 -0.61
CA GLU A 36 -7.93 -5.64 -1.86
C GLU A 36 -9.27 -6.14 -2.40
N ASP A 37 -10.25 -6.44 -1.55
CA ASP A 37 -11.60 -6.85 -1.96
C ASP A 37 -12.48 -5.64 -2.39
N CYS A 38 -12.05 -4.41 -2.14
CA CYS A 38 -12.80 -3.20 -2.45
C CYS A 38 -12.42 -2.64 -3.84
N PRO A 39 -13.35 -2.55 -4.81
CA PRO A 39 -13.04 -2.14 -6.19
C PRO A 39 -12.61 -0.69 -6.35
N LEU A 40 -12.72 0.11 -5.29
CA LEU A 40 -12.31 1.51 -5.32
C LEU A 40 -10.79 1.69 -5.29
N PHE A 41 -10.03 0.70 -4.80
CA PHE A 41 -8.61 0.82 -4.55
C PHE A 41 -7.76 0.17 -5.63
N ASN A 42 -6.53 0.65 -5.78
CA ASN A 42 -5.55 0.10 -6.70
C ASN A 42 -4.78 -1.05 -6.03
N ALA A 43 -5.50 -2.09 -5.65
CA ALA A 43 -4.96 -3.34 -5.10
C ALA A 43 -6.03 -4.43 -5.23
N GLY A 44 -5.65 -5.67 -5.55
CA GLY A 44 -6.64 -6.74 -5.73
C GLY A 44 -7.73 -6.36 -6.72
N HIS A 45 -9.01 -6.48 -6.33
CA HIS A 45 -10.15 -6.05 -7.14
C HIS A 45 -10.15 -4.53 -7.32
N GLY A 46 -9.92 -4.05 -8.53
CA GLY A 46 -9.79 -2.63 -8.84
C GLY A 46 -8.35 -2.17 -9.09
N ALA A 47 -7.42 -3.13 -9.16
CA ALA A 47 -6.06 -2.86 -9.58
C ALA A 47 -6.00 -2.23 -10.97
N VAL A 48 -5.02 -1.36 -11.18
CA VAL A 48 -4.76 -0.73 -12.48
C VAL A 48 -4.25 -1.73 -13.51
N PHE A 49 -4.38 -1.37 -14.78
CA PHE A 49 -3.90 -2.17 -15.89
C PHE A 49 -2.46 -1.83 -16.27
N THR A 50 -1.74 -2.85 -16.74
CA THR A 50 -0.47 -2.71 -17.47
C THR A 50 -0.71 -2.10 -18.85
N SER A 51 0.35 -1.74 -19.55
CA SER A 51 0.30 -1.26 -20.94
C SER A 51 -0.25 -2.29 -21.94
N ALA A 52 -0.20 -3.57 -21.58
CA ALA A 52 -0.79 -4.66 -22.36
C ALA A 52 -2.26 -4.94 -22.02
N GLY A 53 -2.87 -4.19 -21.10
CA GLY A 53 -4.25 -4.41 -20.68
C GLY A 53 -4.44 -5.62 -19.77
N THR A 54 -3.39 -6.03 -19.07
CA THR A 54 -3.38 -7.10 -18.07
C THR A 54 -3.21 -6.52 -16.66
N HIS A 55 -3.33 -7.37 -15.64
CA HIS A 55 -3.03 -7.00 -14.25
C HIS A 55 -1.77 -7.70 -13.78
N GLU A 56 -0.97 -7.01 -13.00
CA GLU A 56 0.17 -7.55 -12.25
C GLU A 56 0.15 -6.94 -10.86
N LEU A 57 -0.01 -7.78 -9.86
CA LEU A 57 -0.23 -7.39 -8.46
C LEU A 57 1.01 -7.70 -7.63
N ASP A 58 1.30 -6.80 -6.71
CA ASP A 58 2.44 -6.87 -5.81
C ASP A 58 1.98 -6.72 -4.36
N ALA A 59 2.58 -7.45 -3.42
CA ALA A 59 2.31 -7.27 -2.00
C ALA A 59 3.51 -7.68 -1.14
N ALA A 60 3.61 -7.08 0.05
CA ALA A 60 4.54 -7.48 1.09
C ALA A 60 3.91 -7.38 2.48
N ILE A 61 4.48 -8.15 3.41
CA ILE A 61 4.18 -8.12 4.83
C ILE A 61 5.46 -8.31 5.63
N MET A 62 5.55 -7.67 6.80
CA MET A 62 6.70 -7.82 7.70
C MET A 62 6.27 -7.80 9.16
N ASP A 63 6.82 -8.73 9.93
CA ASP A 63 6.70 -8.84 11.39
C ASP A 63 7.86 -8.13 12.06
N GLY A 64 7.56 -7.10 12.84
CA GLY A 64 8.55 -6.29 13.54
C GLY A 64 9.23 -6.99 14.72
N ALA A 65 8.61 -8.02 15.28
CA ALA A 65 9.18 -8.78 16.41
C ALA A 65 10.33 -9.69 15.96
N THR A 66 10.18 -10.36 14.84
CA THR A 66 11.10 -11.37 14.33
C THR A 66 11.90 -10.93 13.12
N LEU A 67 11.53 -9.80 12.51
CA LEU A 67 11.99 -9.31 11.20
C LEU A 67 11.70 -10.28 10.05
N ARG A 68 10.85 -11.29 10.25
CA ARG A 68 10.40 -12.15 9.18
C ARG A 68 9.53 -11.33 8.25
N SER A 69 9.71 -11.58 6.96
CA SER A 69 8.95 -10.91 5.92
C SER A 69 8.60 -11.85 4.79
N GLY A 70 7.58 -11.51 4.04
CA GLY A 70 7.22 -12.20 2.82
C GLY A 70 6.73 -11.19 1.79
N ALA A 71 7.10 -11.42 0.55
CA ALA A 71 6.72 -10.58 -0.56
C ALA A 71 6.42 -11.41 -1.81
N ILE A 72 5.49 -10.92 -2.62
CA ILE A 72 5.20 -11.43 -3.96
C ILE A 72 5.11 -10.27 -4.95
N ALA A 73 5.44 -10.53 -6.20
CA ALA A 73 5.26 -9.57 -7.29
C ALA A 73 4.81 -10.25 -8.58
N ASN A 74 4.17 -9.46 -9.45
CA ASN A 74 3.74 -9.88 -10.79
C ASN A 74 2.83 -11.11 -10.77
N VAL A 75 1.85 -11.15 -9.85
CA VAL A 75 0.80 -12.17 -9.84
C VAL A 75 -0.49 -11.60 -10.43
N ASP A 76 -1.22 -12.43 -11.17
CA ASP A 76 -2.43 -12.02 -11.91
C ASP A 76 -3.67 -12.84 -11.60
N CYS A 77 -3.58 -13.80 -10.68
CA CYS A 77 -4.67 -14.73 -10.35
C CYS A 77 -4.83 -15.02 -8.85
N VAL A 78 -3.99 -14.44 -7.98
CA VAL A 78 -4.12 -14.61 -6.53
C VAL A 78 -5.11 -13.56 -6.01
N ARG A 79 -6.28 -13.99 -5.54
CA ARG A 79 -7.36 -13.08 -5.13
C ARG A 79 -6.91 -12.01 -4.14
N ASN A 80 -6.18 -12.42 -3.10
CA ASN A 80 -5.67 -11.53 -2.07
C ASN A 80 -4.12 -11.65 -2.00
N PRO A 81 -3.39 -10.81 -2.74
CA PRO A 81 -1.93 -10.81 -2.76
C PRO A 81 -1.27 -10.75 -1.38
N VAL A 82 -1.83 -9.97 -0.43
CA VAL A 82 -1.30 -9.89 0.94
C VAL A 82 -1.29 -11.24 1.65
N ARG A 83 -2.27 -12.12 1.40
CA ARG A 83 -2.30 -13.47 1.96
C ARG A 83 -1.18 -14.35 1.39
N ALA A 84 -0.86 -14.19 0.11
CA ALA A 84 0.26 -14.91 -0.49
C ALA A 84 1.61 -14.39 0.04
N ALA A 85 1.76 -13.07 0.21
CA ALA A 85 2.93 -12.51 0.88
C ALA A 85 3.07 -13.06 2.31
N ARG A 86 1.97 -13.19 3.05
CA ARG A 86 1.97 -13.82 4.38
C ARG A 86 2.35 -15.29 4.32
N ALA A 87 1.84 -16.05 3.36
CA ALA A 87 2.19 -17.46 3.18
C ALA A 87 3.69 -17.63 2.90
N VAL A 88 4.30 -16.73 2.09
CA VAL A 88 5.75 -16.69 1.90
C VAL A 88 6.47 -16.52 3.24
N MET A 89 6.05 -15.56 4.06
CA MET A 89 6.65 -15.30 5.39
C MET A 89 6.53 -16.50 6.34
N GLU A 90 5.38 -17.16 6.35
CA GLU A 90 5.08 -18.21 7.34
C GLU A 90 5.63 -19.58 6.95
N HIS A 91 5.66 -19.89 5.65
CA HIS A 91 5.88 -21.26 5.17
C HIS A 91 7.12 -21.43 4.28
N SER A 92 7.81 -20.33 3.89
CA SER A 92 9.00 -20.41 3.04
C SER A 92 10.28 -20.06 3.81
N LYS A 93 11.41 -20.60 3.33
CA LYS A 93 12.76 -20.15 3.71
C LYS A 93 13.20 -18.91 2.91
N HIS A 94 12.51 -18.62 1.80
CA HIS A 94 12.74 -17.45 0.97
C HIS A 94 11.79 -16.33 1.40
N VAL A 95 12.15 -15.10 1.09
CA VAL A 95 11.34 -13.92 1.48
C VAL A 95 10.60 -13.29 0.31
N PHE A 96 10.92 -13.65 -0.95
CA PHE A 96 10.32 -13.00 -2.12
C PHE A 96 10.15 -13.99 -3.27
N PHE A 97 8.93 -14.06 -3.80
CA PHE A 97 8.58 -14.83 -4.99
C PHE A 97 7.95 -13.93 -6.06
N VAL A 98 8.13 -14.28 -7.34
CA VAL A 98 7.57 -13.53 -8.46
C VAL A 98 6.82 -14.46 -9.42
N GLY A 99 5.76 -13.94 -10.05
CA GLY A 99 5.02 -14.61 -11.12
C GLY A 99 4.56 -16.01 -10.72
N GLU A 100 4.79 -16.98 -11.63
CA GLU A 100 4.35 -18.38 -11.46
C GLU A 100 4.86 -19.05 -10.17
N GLY A 101 6.04 -18.66 -9.67
CA GLY A 101 6.57 -19.19 -8.40
C GLY A 101 5.72 -18.76 -7.21
N ALA A 102 5.25 -17.51 -7.20
CA ALA A 102 4.35 -17.02 -6.18
C ALA A 102 2.95 -17.66 -6.29
N VAL A 103 2.45 -17.86 -7.50
CA VAL A 103 1.16 -18.55 -7.75
C VAL A 103 1.21 -20.01 -7.31
N ALA A 104 2.32 -20.71 -7.59
CA ALA A 104 2.51 -22.09 -7.17
C ALA A 104 2.47 -22.22 -5.63
N LEU A 105 3.17 -21.33 -4.92
CA LEU A 105 3.14 -21.29 -3.45
C LEU A 105 1.73 -20.96 -2.92
N ALA A 106 1.04 -20.00 -3.52
CA ALA A 106 -0.32 -19.66 -3.15
C ALA A 106 -1.27 -20.89 -3.27
N ARG A 107 -1.14 -21.63 -4.37
CA ARG A 107 -1.92 -22.87 -4.60
C ARG A 107 -1.58 -23.97 -3.59
N GLU A 108 -0.30 -24.18 -3.30
CA GLU A 108 0.16 -25.16 -2.31
C GLU A 108 -0.44 -24.91 -0.92
N HIS A 109 -0.59 -23.63 -0.56
CA HIS A 109 -1.17 -23.23 0.73
C HIS A 109 -2.69 -22.98 0.69
N GLY A 110 -3.38 -23.42 -0.37
CA GLY A 110 -4.85 -23.39 -0.46
C GLY A 110 -5.44 -21.99 -0.55
N LEU A 111 -4.66 -21.01 -1.04
CA LEU A 111 -5.18 -19.67 -1.28
C LEU A 111 -6.09 -19.63 -2.50
N GLU A 112 -7.09 -18.77 -2.45
CA GLU A 112 -8.06 -18.62 -3.53
C GLU A 112 -7.39 -18.01 -4.78
N LEU A 113 -7.48 -18.75 -5.90
CA LEU A 113 -7.07 -18.27 -7.22
C LEU A 113 -8.32 -17.90 -8.01
N VAL A 114 -8.25 -16.80 -8.74
CA VAL A 114 -9.34 -16.25 -9.55
C VAL A 114 -8.91 -16.07 -10.99
N ASP A 115 -9.88 -15.94 -11.89
CA ASP A 115 -9.62 -15.49 -13.25
C ASP A 115 -9.03 -14.07 -13.22
N PRO A 116 -8.01 -13.75 -14.05
CA PRO A 116 -7.43 -12.40 -14.10
C PRO A 116 -8.44 -11.29 -14.35
N GLY A 117 -9.56 -11.57 -15.01
CA GLY A 117 -10.67 -10.62 -15.18
C GLY A 117 -11.35 -10.19 -13.88
N TYR A 118 -11.19 -10.95 -12.79
CA TYR A 118 -11.70 -10.57 -11.47
C TYR A 118 -11.18 -9.19 -11.00
N PHE A 119 -9.95 -8.84 -11.33
CA PHE A 119 -9.33 -7.58 -10.89
C PHE A 119 -9.80 -6.37 -11.69
N SER A 120 -10.45 -6.62 -12.84
CA SER A 120 -10.88 -5.58 -13.78
C SER A 120 -12.10 -4.82 -13.27
N THR A 121 -12.08 -3.49 -13.42
CA THR A 121 -13.25 -2.64 -13.31
C THR A 121 -13.37 -1.78 -14.57
N GLU A 122 -14.59 -1.35 -14.92
CA GLU A 122 -14.79 -0.48 -16.10
C GLU A 122 -14.06 0.85 -15.92
N ALA A 123 -14.11 1.45 -14.72
CA ALA A 123 -13.39 2.68 -14.42
C ALA A 123 -11.88 2.57 -14.68
N ARG A 124 -11.24 1.45 -14.30
CA ARG A 124 -9.81 1.22 -14.55
C ARG A 124 -9.51 1.00 -16.02
N ARG A 125 -10.42 0.36 -16.76
CA ARG A 125 -10.30 0.20 -18.21
C ARG A 125 -10.38 1.55 -18.92
N GLU A 126 -11.35 2.38 -18.58
CA GLU A 126 -11.48 3.73 -19.13
C GLU A 126 -10.25 4.60 -18.80
N GLN A 127 -9.73 4.49 -17.57
CA GLN A 127 -8.50 5.16 -17.15
C GLN A 127 -7.32 4.77 -18.04
N LEU A 128 -7.10 3.47 -18.29
CA LEU A 128 -6.03 3.01 -19.18
C LEU A 128 -6.16 3.60 -20.57
N LEU A 129 -7.35 3.48 -21.18
CA LEU A 129 -7.62 3.97 -22.54
C LEU A 129 -7.42 5.48 -22.67
N ARG A 130 -7.77 6.24 -21.62
CA ARG A 130 -7.53 7.68 -21.56
C ARG A 130 -6.01 7.98 -21.53
N VAL A 131 -5.26 7.34 -20.63
CA VAL A 131 -3.82 7.54 -20.53
C VAL A 131 -3.10 7.18 -21.83
N GLN A 132 -3.48 6.07 -22.49
CA GLN A 132 -2.89 5.66 -23.76
C GLN A 132 -3.16 6.65 -24.90
N ARG A 133 -4.31 7.34 -24.90
CA ARG A 133 -4.66 8.37 -25.89
C ARG A 133 -3.97 9.71 -25.63
N GLU A 134 -3.97 10.16 -24.37
CA GLU A 134 -3.54 11.52 -24.01
C GLU A 134 -2.04 11.62 -23.79
N THR A 135 -1.41 10.55 -23.29
CA THR A 135 0.01 10.49 -22.99
C THR A 135 0.63 9.17 -23.47
N PRO A 136 0.76 8.96 -24.78
CA PRO A 136 1.30 7.71 -25.32
C PRO A 136 2.66 7.36 -24.72
N GLY A 137 2.78 6.16 -24.16
CA GLY A 137 4.03 5.67 -23.54
C GLY A 137 4.28 6.14 -22.11
N ALA A 138 3.47 7.04 -21.55
CA ALA A 138 3.59 7.43 -20.15
C ALA A 138 2.85 6.45 -19.22
N ALA A 139 3.40 6.24 -18.02
CA ALA A 139 2.68 5.61 -16.91
C ALA A 139 2.27 6.70 -15.90
N VAL A 140 1.07 6.60 -15.33
CA VAL A 140 0.47 7.66 -14.53
C VAL A 140 0.16 7.17 -13.12
N LEU A 141 0.57 7.96 -12.12
CA LEU A 141 0.23 7.76 -10.72
C LEU A 141 -1.20 8.18 -10.44
N ASP A 142 -1.93 7.39 -9.68
CA ASP A 142 -3.30 7.68 -9.27
C ASP A 142 -3.43 8.91 -8.34
N HIS A 143 -2.32 9.38 -7.75
CA HIS A 143 -2.30 10.53 -6.84
C HIS A 143 -2.07 11.89 -7.55
N ASP A 144 -1.69 11.89 -8.82
CA ASP A 144 -1.42 13.10 -9.59
C ASP A 144 -2.63 13.53 -10.42
N GLY A 145 -3.60 14.20 -9.80
CA GLY A 145 -4.71 14.83 -10.51
C GLY A 145 -4.26 15.89 -11.53
N GLN A 146 -3.02 16.36 -11.47
CA GLN A 146 -2.48 17.40 -12.37
C GLN A 146 -2.01 16.88 -13.73
N ALA A 147 -1.65 15.61 -13.87
CA ALA A 147 -1.16 15.09 -15.17
C ALA A 147 -2.25 15.03 -16.26
N LEU A 148 -3.53 15.18 -15.89
CA LEU A 148 -4.68 15.11 -16.79
C LEU A 148 -5.57 16.37 -16.83
N VAL A 149 -5.16 17.47 -16.19
CA VAL A 149 -5.89 18.73 -16.26
C VAL A 149 -5.42 19.50 -17.50
N THR A 150 -6.13 19.33 -18.60
CA THR A 150 -6.15 20.36 -19.64
C THR A 150 -6.69 21.66 -19.03
N GLN A 151 -5.96 22.75 -19.17
CA GLN A 151 -6.33 24.07 -18.66
C GLN A 151 -7.80 24.38 -18.99
N GLY A 152 -8.63 24.54 -17.96
CA GLY A 152 -10.00 25.03 -18.10
C GLY A 152 -11.13 24.15 -17.55
N GLN A 153 -10.87 22.97 -16.98
CA GLN A 153 -11.91 22.23 -16.28
C GLN A 153 -11.90 22.52 -14.78
N PRO A 154 -13.06 22.77 -14.14
CA PRO A 154 -13.13 22.95 -12.70
C PRO A 154 -12.72 21.66 -11.98
N ALA A 155 -12.07 21.80 -10.81
CA ALA A 155 -11.78 20.67 -9.95
C ALA A 155 -13.05 19.84 -9.68
N PRO A 156 -12.96 18.50 -9.62
CA PRO A 156 -14.12 17.66 -9.35
C PRO A 156 -14.78 18.04 -8.04
N ALA A 157 -16.10 18.16 -8.06
CA ALA A 157 -16.90 18.55 -6.90
C ALA A 157 -17.06 17.43 -5.86
N ASP A 158 -16.71 16.17 -6.22
CA ASP A 158 -16.83 15.00 -5.35
C ASP A 158 -15.43 14.43 -5.01
N PRO A 159 -15.08 14.36 -3.70
CA PRO A 159 -13.86 13.70 -3.25
C PRO A 159 -13.78 12.21 -3.63
N LEU A 160 -14.93 11.61 -3.94
CA LEU A 160 -15.08 10.21 -4.37
C LEU A 160 -15.09 10.04 -5.88
N ASP A 161 -14.79 11.10 -6.65
CA ASP A 161 -14.68 10.99 -8.08
C ASP A 161 -13.58 9.97 -8.43
N ALA A 162 -14.02 8.79 -8.85
CA ALA A 162 -13.27 7.55 -8.96
C ALA A 162 -12.03 7.64 -9.87
N ASP A 163 -11.95 8.67 -10.70
CA ASP A 163 -10.92 8.79 -11.73
C ASP A 163 -9.56 9.30 -11.26
N ARG A 164 -9.42 9.76 -9.99
CA ARG A 164 -8.27 10.64 -9.69
C ARG A 164 -7.45 10.35 -8.44
N LYS A 165 -7.80 9.39 -7.56
CA LYS A 165 -7.19 9.41 -6.21
C LYS A 165 -6.90 8.08 -5.51
N PHE A 166 -7.00 6.93 -6.17
CA PHE A 166 -6.88 5.63 -5.50
C PHE A 166 -5.57 4.93 -5.83
N GLY A 167 -4.63 4.98 -4.88
CA GLY A 167 -3.32 4.38 -5.01
C GLY A 167 -3.16 3.05 -4.27
N THR A 168 -1.92 2.66 -4.05
CA THR A 168 -1.45 1.56 -3.21
C THR A 168 -2.19 1.53 -1.87
N VAL A 169 -2.60 0.35 -1.42
CA VAL A 169 -3.15 0.14 -0.08
C VAL A 169 -2.10 -0.41 0.87
N GLY A 170 -2.24 -0.09 2.16
CA GLY A 170 -1.36 -0.64 3.17
C GLY A 170 -1.90 -0.45 4.58
N ALA A 171 -1.28 -1.15 5.52
CA ALA A 171 -1.61 -1.05 6.93
C ALA A 171 -0.37 -1.23 7.79
N VAL A 172 -0.36 -0.54 8.93
CA VAL A 172 0.59 -0.73 10.02
C VAL A 172 -0.16 -0.96 11.31
N ALA A 173 0.36 -1.79 12.20
CA ALA A 173 -0.29 -2.11 13.45
C ALA A 173 0.71 -2.24 14.60
N LEU A 174 0.23 -1.90 15.80
CA LEU A 174 0.86 -2.22 17.06
C LEU A 174 -0.13 -3.03 17.89
N ASP A 175 0.25 -4.22 18.33
CA ASP A 175 -0.63 -5.07 19.16
C ASP A 175 -0.46 -4.82 20.67
N ALA A 176 -1.32 -5.48 21.47
CA ALA A 176 -1.29 -5.35 22.91
C ALA A 176 -0.03 -5.95 23.59
N GLN A 177 0.76 -6.73 22.85
CA GLN A 177 2.02 -7.28 23.28
C GLN A 177 3.21 -6.38 22.92
N GLY A 178 2.95 -5.27 22.23
CA GLY A 178 3.98 -4.33 21.79
C GLY A 178 4.65 -4.72 20.47
N ASN A 179 4.07 -5.67 19.71
CA ASN A 179 4.61 -6.06 18.42
C ASN A 179 4.08 -5.17 17.31
N LEU A 180 4.97 -4.84 16.39
CA LEU A 180 4.69 -4.04 15.20
C LEU A 180 4.58 -4.92 13.95
N ALA A 181 3.72 -4.54 13.04
CA ALA A 181 3.63 -5.15 11.72
C ALA A 181 3.29 -4.13 10.64
N ALA A 182 3.72 -4.40 9.40
CA ALA A 182 3.37 -3.63 8.23
C ALA A 182 2.96 -4.56 7.08
N ALA A 183 2.02 -4.13 6.26
CA ALA A 183 1.68 -4.77 4.99
C ALA A 183 1.32 -3.72 3.94
N THR A 184 1.68 -4.00 2.69
CA THR A 184 1.39 -3.12 1.54
C THR A 184 0.98 -3.98 0.36
N SER A 185 0.00 -3.53 -0.45
CA SER A 185 -0.48 -4.21 -1.65
C SER A 185 -0.85 -3.21 -2.75
N THR A 186 -0.59 -3.56 -4.01
CA THR A 186 -0.82 -2.65 -5.13
C THR A 186 -0.96 -3.36 -6.47
N GLY A 187 -1.67 -2.71 -7.42
CA GLY A 187 -1.58 -2.99 -8.86
C GLY A 187 -0.47 -2.20 -9.57
N GLY A 188 0.26 -1.33 -8.86
CA GLY A 188 1.29 -0.46 -9.43
C GLY A 188 0.75 0.88 -9.92
N ILE A 189 1.19 1.33 -11.10
CA ILE A 189 0.78 2.57 -11.75
C ILE A 189 0.06 2.27 -13.08
N THR A 190 -0.93 3.09 -13.43
CA THR A 190 -1.70 2.92 -14.67
C THR A 190 -0.79 2.98 -15.90
N ASN A 191 -0.99 2.05 -16.82
CA ASN A 191 -0.17 1.91 -18.05
C ASN A 191 1.30 1.54 -17.79
N LYS A 192 1.59 0.92 -16.63
CA LYS A 192 2.95 0.41 -16.34
C LYS A 192 3.39 -0.60 -17.40
N GLN A 193 4.68 -0.65 -17.69
CA GLN A 193 5.25 -1.72 -18.51
C GLN A 193 5.03 -3.07 -17.83
N VAL A 194 4.76 -4.10 -18.62
CA VAL A 194 4.68 -5.48 -18.13
C VAL A 194 6.00 -5.85 -17.44
N GLY A 195 5.92 -6.43 -16.26
CA GLY A 195 7.10 -6.77 -15.46
C GLY A 195 7.61 -5.65 -14.55
N ARG A 196 7.03 -4.44 -14.60
CA ARG A 196 7.42 -3.35 -13.69
C ARG A 196 6.94 -3.65 -12.27
N VAL A 197 7.86 -3.63 -11.33
CA VAL A 197 7.61 -3.73 -9.87
C VAL A 197 7.89 -2.39 -9.21
N GLY A 198 6.98 -1.93 -8.35
CA GLY A 198 7.12 -0.72 -7.54
C GLY A 198 7.77 -0.99 -6.18
N ASP A 199 7.61 -0.03 -5.28
CA ASP A 199 8.14 -0.09 -3.92
C ASP A 199 7.40 -1.07 -3.01
N ALA A 200 6.09 -1.26 -3.22
CA ALA A 200 5.22 -2.00 -2.31
C ALA A 200 5.75 -3.39 -1.88
N PRO A 201 6.25 -4.27 -2.79
CA PRO A 201 6.76 -5.58 -2.39
C PRO A 201 8.20 -5.57 -1.90
N LEU A 202 8.90 -4.43 -1.98
CA LEU A 202 10.31 -4.32 -1.60
C LEU A 202 10.43 -3.92 -0.12
N ILE A 203 10.88 -4.90 0.69
CA ILE A 203 11.14 -4.67 2.11
C ILE A 203 12.20 -3.58 2.28
N GLY A 204 11.85 -2.57 3.07
CA GLY A 204 12.65 -1.37 3.28
C GLY A 204 12.28 -0.20 2.36
N ALA A 205 11.70 -0.45 1.18
CA ALA A 205 11.24 0.61 0.28
C ALA A 205 9.78 0.99 0.55
N GLY A 206 8.85 0.04 0.33
CA GLY A 206 7.42 0.24 0.48
C GLY A 206 6.84 -0.32 1.79
N THR A 207 7.50 -1.30 2.39
CA THR A 207 7.04 -2.03 3.58
C THR A 207 8.20 -2.25 4.52
N TYR A 208 8.07 -1.86 5.79
CA TYR A 208 9.07 -2.17 6.81
C TYR A 208 8.43 -2.24 8.21
N ALA A 209 8.90 -3.15 9.06
CA ALA A 209 8.52 -3.21 10.47
C ALA A 209 9.67 -3.69 11.36
N SER A 210 9.87 -3.02 12.50
CA SER A 210 10.79 -3.44 13.55
C SER A 210 10.29 -2.96 14.90
N ASN A 211 10.16 -3.86 15.88
CA ASN A 211 9.79 -3.51 17.25
C ASN A 211 10.77 -2.54 17.93
N ARG A 212 11.98 -2.39 17.38
CA ARG A 212 12.97 -1.45 17.86
C ARG A 212 12.67 -0.01 17.47
N THR A 213 11.86 0.20 16.42
CA THR A 213 11.61 1.54 15.85
C THR A 213 10.14 1.74 15.50
N CYS A 214 9.73 1.33 14.29
CA CYS A 214 8.41 1.57 13.76
C CYS A 214 7.97 0.52 12.72
N ALA A 215 6.69 0.54 12.38
CA ALA A 215 6.14 -0.08 11.19
C ALA A 215 5.76 1.02 10.19
N VAL A 216 6.04 0.80 8.90
CA VAL A 216 5.85 1.78 7.81
C VAL A 216 5.28 1.09 6.59
N SER A 217 4.27 1.71 5.98
CA SER A 217 3.78 1.39 4.63
C SER A 217 3.72 2.67 3.80
N THR A 218 4.20 2.62 2.57
CA THR A 218 4.34 3.79 1.68
C THR A 218 3.41 3.72 0.49
N THR A 219 3.18 4.86 -0.15
CA THR A 219 2.44 4.99 -1.40
C THR A 219 2.96 6.19 -2.19
N GLY A 220 3.09 6.06 -3.52
CA GLY A 220 3.54 7.17 -4.36
C GLY A 220 4.32 6.74 -5.59
N THR A 221 5.29 7.57 -6.01
CA THR A 221 6.19 7.27 -7.13
C THR A 221 7.17 6.18 -6.73
N GLY A 222 6.79 4.91 -6.92
CA GLY A 222 7.49 3.74 -6.40
C GLY A 222 9.00 3.74 -6.65
N GLU A 223 9.45 4.17 -7.82
CA GLU A 223 10.85 4.27 -8.20
C GLU A 223 11.65 5.18 -7.25
N MET A 224 11.03 6.26 -6.75
CA MET A 224 11.69 7.20 -5.84
C MET A 224 11.74 6.63 -4.42
N PHE A 225 10.70 5.93 -3.99
CA PHE A 225 10.68 5.22 -2.71
C PHE A 225 11.70 4.07 -2.70
N ILE A 226 11.88 3.36 -3.82
CA ILE A 226 12.93 2.33 -3.99
C ILE A 226 14.32 2.96 -3.85
N ARG A 227 14.59 4.01 -4.62
CA ARG A 227 15.91 4.70 -4.63
C ARG A 227 16.31 5.26 -3.27
N MET A 228 15.32 5.69 -2.47
CA MET A 228 15.53 6.23 -1.13
C MET A 228 15.47 5.17 -0.02
N VAL A 229 15.05 3.93 -0.35
CA VAL A 229 14.75 2.88 0.67
C VAL A 229 13.84 3.45 1.77
N ALA A 230 12.77 4.13 1.35
CA ALA A 230 12.08 5.15 2.13
C ALA A 230 11.48 4.63 3.44
N ALA A 231 10.89 3.42 3.44
CA ALA A 231 10.31 2.84 4.65
C ALA A 231 11.39 2.53 5.71
N TYR A 232 12.53 2.00 5.29
CA TYR A 232 13.65 1.73 6.20
C TYR A 232 14.34 3.02 6.64
N ASP A 233 14.43 4.05 5.79
CA ASP A 233 15.05 5.32 6.16
C ASP A 233 14.34 5.99 7.34
N VAL A 234 13.00 5.87 7.46
CA VAL A 234 12.28 6.30 8.67
C VAL A 234 12.79 5.57 9.90
N ALA A 235 12.84 4.24 9.85
CA ALA A 235 13.32 3.42 10.96
C ALA A 235 14.80 3.69 11.31
N ALA A 236 15.66 3.86 10.29
CA ALA A 236 17.09 4.15 10.45
C ALA A 236 17.33 5.50 11.14
N GLN A 237 16.57 6.53 10.81
CA GLN A 237 16.65 7.83 11.48
C GLN A 237 16.24 7.73 12.96
N MET A 238 15.24 6.93 13.29
CA MET A 238 14.87 6.68 14.69
C MET A 238 15.96 5.92 15.42
N GLU A 239 16.49 4.85 14.82
CA GLU A 239 17.48 3.96 15.46
C GLU A 239 18.86 4.60 15.62
N TYR A 240 19.35 5.30 14.59
CA TYR A 240 20.73 5.78 14.56
C TYR A 240 20.88 7.26 14.85
N CYS A 241 19.82 8.05 14.66
CA CYS A 241 19.86 9.50 14.88
C CYS A 241 18.99 9.94 16.08
N GLY A 242 18.26 9.02 16.71
CA GLY A 242 17.37 9.34 17.83
C GLY A 242 16.17 10.24 17.44
N ALA A 243 15.80 10.27 16.17
CA ALA A 243 14.66 11.03 15.72
C ALA A 243 13.35 10.43 16.24
N THR A 244 12.35 11.28 16.52
CA THR A 244 10.98 10.79 16.77
C THR A 244 10.39 10.27 15.47
N LEU A 245 9.35 9.41 15.55
CA LEU A 245 8.63 8.93 14.37
C LEU A 245 8.15 10.07 13.48
N ALA A 246 7.53 11.10 14.07
CA ALA A 246 7.04 12.25 13.33
C ALA A 246 8.16 12.98 12.57
N GLN A 247 9.30 13.24 13.22
CA GLN A 247 10.45 13.89 12.59
C GLN A 247 11.05 13.06 11.46
N ALA A 248 11.20 11.75 11.66
CA ALA A 248 11.77 10.85 10.67
C ALA A 248 10.86 10.72 9.44
N ALA A 249 9.57 10.51 9.66
CA ALA A 249 8.57 10.39 8.62
C ALA A 249 8.42 11.69 7.81
N ASP A 250 8.38 12.84 8.50
CA ASP A 250 8.27 14.17 7.87
C ASP A 250 9.49 14.47 6.99
N ARG A 251 10.71 14.21 7.48
CA ARG A 251 11.94 14.36 6.69
C ARG A 251 11.96 13.51 5.42
N VAL A 252 11.51 12.27 5.50
CA VAL A 252 11.47 11.41 4.30
C VAL A 252 10.53 12.02 3.26
N VAL A 253 9.32 12.43 3.66
CA VAL A 253 8.27 12.86 2.75
C VAL A 253 8.47 14.29 2.26
N HIS A 254 8.87 15.22 3.12
CA HIS A 254 8.92 16.64 2.79
C HIS A 254 10.32 17.17 2.48
N ASP A 255 11.38 16.54 2.99
CA ASP A 255 12.74 17.01 2.73
C ASP A 255 13.47 16.13 1.69
N LYS A 256 13.40 14.79 1.83
CA LYS A 256 14.22 13.88 1.00
C LYS A 256 13.57 13.54 -0.32
N LEU A 257 12.32 13.05 -0.34
CA LEU A 257 11.63 12.66 -1.58
C LEU A 257 11.60 13.81 -2.62
N PRO A 258 11.32 15.07 -2.27
CA PRO A 258 11.32 16.15 -3.23
C PRO A 258 12.67 16.38 -3.92
N THR A 259 13.81 16.04 -3.30
CA THR A 259 15.14 16.20 -3.92
C THR A 259 15.34 15.33 -5.16
N ILE A 260 14.51 14.30 -5.33
CA ILE A 260 14.52 13.39 -6.48
C ILE A 260 13.14 13.36 -7.18
N GLU A 261 12.35 14.43 -7.02
CA GLU A 261 11.01 14.58 -7.59
C GLU A 261 10.01 13.52 -7.12
N GLY A 262 10.26 12.92 -5.94
CA GLY A 262 9.39 11.91 -5.34
C GLY A 262 8.11 12.50 -4.79
N LYS A 263 6.97 11.90 -5.17
CA LYS A 263 5.63 12.27 -4.71
C LYS A 263 4.97 11.08 -4.04
N GLY A 264 4.23 11.37 -2.97
CA GLY A 264 3.49 10.35 -2.23
C GLY A 264 3.44 10.63 -0.74
N GLY A 265 3.29 9.57 0.02
CA GLY A 265 3.24 9.63 1.47
C GLY A 265 3.44 8.27 2.10
N LEU A 266 3.31 8.25 3.41
CA LEU A 266 3.42 7.01 4.17
C LEU A 266 2.49 7.04 5.38
N VAL A 267 2.25 5.87 5.95
CA VAL A 267 1.77 5.78 7.32
C VAL A 267 2.72 4.97 8.14
N ALA A 268 2.85 5.37 9.38
CA ALA A 268 3.73 4.72 10.31
C ALA A 268 3.17 4.74 11.73
N VAL A 269 3.55 3.73 12.52
CA VAL A 269 3.31 3.65 13.95
C VAL A 269 4.59 3.17 14.65
N ASP A 270 4.91 3.76 15.80
CA ASP A 270 6.03 3.30 16.62
C ASP A 270 5.60 2.38 17.78
N ALA A 271 6.57 1.86 18.52
CA ALA A 271 6.34 0.98 19.67
C ALA A 271 5.63 1.68 20.85
N HIS A 272 5.51 3.00 20.82
CA HIS A 272 4.77 3.79 21.83
C HIS A 272 3.35 4.14 21.38
N GLY A 273 2.97 3.73 20.16
CA GLY A 273 1.66 4.03 19.56
C GLY A 273 1.54 5.45 19.01
N ASN A 274 2.65 6.15 18.80
CA ASN A 274 2.62 7.39 18.03
C ASN A 274 2.39 7.07 16.56
N VAL A 275 1.56 7.89 15.91
CA VAL A 275 1.16 7.72 14.51
C VAL A 275 1.69 8.88 13.69
N ALA A 276 2.23 8.58 12.50
CA ALA A 276 2.64 9.58 11.52
C ALA A 276 2.04 9.24 10.15
N LEU A 277 1.43 10.25 9.48
CA LEU A 277 0.70 10.10 8.22
C LEU A 277 1.08 11.22 7.22
N PRO A 278 2.38 11.56 7.03
CA PRO A 278 2.79 12.64 6.15
C PRO A 278 2.62 12.28 4.67
N PHE A 279 2.32 13.29 3.86
CA PHE A 279 2.26 13.19 2.39
C PHE A 279 2.56 14.54 1.75
N ASN A 280 3.13 14.54 0.52
CA ASN A 280 3.50 15.71 -0.25
C ASN A 280 2.69 15.89 -1.54
N THR A 281 1.59 15.12 -1.70
CA THR A 281 0.61 15.22 -2.76
C THR A 281 -0.57 16.12 -2.36
N GLU A 282 -1.55 16.33 -3.24
CA GLU A 282 -2.77 17.09 -2.93
C GLU A 282 -3.61 16.43 -1.83
N GLY A 283 -3.64 15.09 -1.80
CA GLY A 283 -4.35 14.31 -0.82
C GLY A 283 -3.77 12.91 -0.69
N MET A 284 -4.04 12.29 0.44
CA MET A 284 -3.79 10.88 0.71
C MET A 284 -4.94 10.36 1.56
N TYR A 285 -5.62 9.33 1.08
CA TYR A 285 -6.63 8.65 1.89
C TYR A 285 -5.93 7.97 3.04
N ARG A 286 -6.29 8.29 4.25
CA ARG A 286 -5.62 7.79 5.45
C ARG A 286 -6.58 7.73 6.63
N GLY A 287 -6.30 6.81 7.54
CA GLY A 287 -7.05 6.69 8.77
C GLY A 287 -6.24 6.01 9.86
N HIS A 288 -6.65 6.20 11.08
CA HIS A 288 -6.13 5.46 12.22
C HIS A 288 -7.25 5.24 13.25
N GLY A 289 -7.09 4.20 14.04
CA GLY A 289 -8.00 3.88 15.13
C GLY A 289 -7.27 3.24 16.29
N ARG A 290 -7.75 3.51 17.49
CA ARG A 290 -7.32 2.84 18.72
C ARG A 290 -8.52 2.13 19.34
N VAL A 291 -8.24 1.05 20.06
CA VAL A 291 -9.28 0.34 20.79
C VAL A 291 -9.96 1.27 21.80
N GLY A 292 -11.29 1.34 21.72
CA GLY A 292 -12.08 2.21 22.58
C GLY A 292 -12.21 3.66 22.13
N GLU A 293 -11.57 4.05 21.04
CA GLU A 293 -11.68 5.37 20.44
C GLU A 293 -12.39 5.31 19.07
N PRO A 294 -13.13 6.34 18.66
CA PRO A 294 -13.66 6.41 17.30
C PRO A 294 -12.52 6.53 16.29
N PRO A 295 -12.64 5.86 15.11
CA PRO A 295 -11.62 5.96 14.08
C PRO A 295 -11.57 7.37 13.48
N VAL A 296 -10.36 7.82 13.16
CA VAL A 296 -10.12 9.10 12.48
C VAL A 296 -9.79 8.79 11.02
N VAL A 297 -10.46 9.47 10.09
CA VAL A 297 -10.21 9.36 8.65
C VAL A 297 -10.02 10.74 8.04
N ALA A 298 -9.13 10.87 7.07
CA ALA A 298 -8.86 12.11 6.37
C ALA A 298 -8.35 11.85 4.95
N ILE A 299 -8.46 12.87 4.08
CA ILE A 299 -8.00 12.83 2.69
C ILE A 299 -7.02 13.98 2.43
N TYR A 300 -7.46 15.20 2.69
CA TYR A 300 -6.70 16.43 2.48
C TYR A 300 -5.96 16.88 3.75
N ARG A 301 -5.09 17.89 3.60
CA ARG A 301 -4.41 18.56 4.73
C ARG A 301 -5.39 19.33 5.61
#